data_d048fba88a71660418ad19797d69e358
#
_entry.id   d048fba88a71660418ad19797d69e358
#
_cell.length_a   1.000
_cell.length_b   1.000
_cell.length_c   1.000
_cell.angle_alpha   90.00
_cell.angle_beta   90.00
_cell.angle_gamma   90.00
#
_symmetry.space_group_name_H-M   'P 1'
#
loop_
_entity.id
_entity.type
_entity.pdbx_description
1 polymer ?
#
loop_
_entity_poly.entity_id
_entity_poly.type
_entity_poly.pdbx_seq_one_letter_code
_entity_poly.pdbx_strand_id
1 'polypeptide(L)'
;AFRSRNSAFAWIDAILAAMEHTRALGVEAAPAELPEPTVQFDERLELTVGDRELVLIATPGGETFDALVVWLPQTRTLLSGNLTGPLFGHVPNLVTIRGDRYRDALTYIDSLEIVKELRPERLLTGHFDPIEGADRIAEEIEAMQQAMRWVHDRTVDGMNAGEDVWTLMRTVRVPDHLDVGEGYGTTPWNVRAIWENY
;
A
#
# COMPACT_ATOMS: atom_id res chain seq x y z
N ALA A 1 6.71 -17.27 -8.93
CA ALA A 1 6.84 -18.64 -8.40
C ALA A 1 7.89 -18.74 -7.28
N PHE A 2 9.09 -18.15 -7.44
CA PHE A 2 10.16 -18.22 -6.42
C PHE A 2 9.79 -17.41 -5.14
N ARG A 3 9.20 -16.24 -5.28
CA ARG A 3 8.81 -15.39 -4.15
C ARG A 3 7.67 -15.99 -3.34
N SER A 4 6.64 -16.49 -4.00
CA SER A 4 5.53 -17.18 -3.33
C SER A 4 5.98 -18.36 -2.48
N ARG A 5 6.97 -19.10 -2.97
CA ARG A 5 7.56 -20.22 -2.21
C ARG A 5 8.29 -19.72 -0.96
N ASN A 6 9.13 -18.69 -1.07
CA ASN A 6 9.94 -18.24 0.06
C ASN A 6 9.11 -17.59 1.16
N SER A 7 8.07 -16.83 0.81
CA SER A 7 7.17 -16.24 1.81
C SER A 7 6.30 -17.29 2.49
N ALA A 8 5.78 -18.24 1.73
CA ALA A 8 5.02 -19.35 2.29
C ALA A 8 5.84 -20.15 3.31
N PHE A 9 7.12 -20.41 3.02
CA PHE A 9 8.00 -21.15 3.94
C PHE A 9 8.26 -20.40 5.24
N ALA A 10 8.40 -19.08 5.23
CA ALA A 10 8.65 -18.30 6.43
C ALA A 10 7.51 -18.39 7.46
N TRP A 11 6.29 -18.63 7.02
CA TRP A 11 5.10 -18.66 7.87
C TRP A 11 4.50 -20.04 8.05
N ILE A 12 4.90 -21.04 7.23
CA ILE A 12 4.22 -22.33 7.22
C ILE A 12 4.33 -23.06 8.55
N ASP A 13 5.51 -23.00 9.19
CA ASP A 13 5.72 -23.64 10.50
C ASP A 13 4.87 -22.98 11.59
N ALA A 14 4.76 -21.64 11.57
CA ALA A 14 3.91 -20.90 12.50
C ALA A 14 2.43 -21.18 12.27
N ILE A 15 2.00 -21.28 11.01
CA ILE A 15 0.62 -21.63 10.65
C ILE A 15 0.31 -23.07 11.09
N LEU A 16 1.21 -24.03 10.80
CA LEU A 16 1.04 -25.42 11.21
C LEU A 16 0.96 -25.57 12.73
N ALA A 17 1.86 -24.90 13.47
CA ALA A 17 1.83 -24.89 14.92
C ALA A 17 0.54 -24.27 15.49
N ALA A 18 0.05 -23.18 14.88
CA ALA A 18 -1.22 -22.58 15.24
C ALA A 18 -2.41 -23.52 14.96
N MET A 19 -2.39 -24.21 13.83
CA MET A 19 -3.43 -25.21 13.47
C MET A 19 -3.41 -26.40 14.44
N GLU A 20 -2.24 -26.92 14.81
CA GLU A 20 -2.11 -27.99 15.81
C GLU A 20 -2.62 -27.55 17.18
N HIS A 21 -2.28 -26.35 17.60
CA HIS A 21 -2.77 -25.78 18.86
C HIS A 21 -4.30 -25.61 18.85
N THR A 22 -4.87 -25.09 17.77
CA THR A 22 -6.31 -24.94 17.59
C THR A 22 -7.04 -26.29 17.65
N ARG A 23 -6.47 -27.30 16.98
CA ARG A 23 -7.00 -28.67 17.02
C ARG A 23 -6.93 -29.28 18.41
N ALA A 24 -5.86 -29.04 19.14
CA ALA A 24 -5.70 -29.51 20.53
C ALA A 24 -6.73 -28.89 21.49
N LEU A 25 -7.22 -27.70 21.16
CA LEU A 25 -8.30 -27.02 21.90
C LEU A 25 -9.71 -27.52 21.49
N GLY A 26 -9.81 -28.49 20.58
CA GLY A 26 -11.10 -29.01 20.09
C GLY A 26 -11.84 -28.06 19.15
N VAL A 27 -11.16 -27.05 18.62
CA VAL A 27 -11.71 -26.14 17.61
C VAL A 27 -11.47 -26.73 16.24
N GLU A 28 -12.52 -27.26 15.61
CA GLU A 28 -12.45 -27.59 14.19
C GLU A 28 -12.60 -26.32 13.37
N ALA A 29 -11.56 -25.99 12.61
CA ALA A 29 -11.68 -24.95 11.59
C ALA A 29 -12.62 -25.47 10.49
N ALA A 30 -13.85 -24.96 10.43
CA ALA A 30 -14.70 -25.20 9.29
C ALA A 30 -13.96 -24.66 8.03
N PRO A 31 -14.00 -25.39 6.89
CA PRO A 31 -13.51 -24.85 5.65
C PRO A 31 -14.24 -23.53 5.38
N ALA A 32 -13.51 -22.42 5.41
CA ALA A 32 -14.08 -21.13 5.06
C ALA A 32 -14.29 -21.12 3.54
N GLU A 33 -15.52 -21.18 3.09
CA GLU A 33 -15.85 -20.83 1.71
C GLU A 33 -15.60 -19.32 1.59
N LEU A 34 -14.65 -18.95 0.73
CA LEU A 34 -14.44 -17.53 0.40
C LEU A 34 -15.66 -17.03 -0.36
N PRO A 35 -16.32 -15.96 0.10
CA PRO A 35 -17.45 -15.40 -0.63
C PRO A 35 -17.00 -14.89 -1.99
N GLU A 36 -17.75 -15.22 -3.02
CA GLU A 36 -17.51 -14.66 -4.36
C GLU A 36 -18.01 -13.21 -4.40
N PRO A 37 -17.24 -12.30 -5.05
CA PRO A 37 -17.70 -10.94 -5.27
C PRO A 37 -18.99 -10.92 -6.09
N THR A 38 -19.99 -10.19 -5.64
CA THR A 38 -21.26 -10.04 -6.38
C THR A 38 -21.22 -8.89 -7.38
N VAL A 39 -20.32 -7.94 -7.21
CA VAL A 39 -20.09 -6.81 -8.12
C VAL A 39 -18.58 -6.63 -8.28
N GLN A 40 -18.15 -6.40 -9.50
CA GLN A 40 -16.77 -6.07 -9.86
C GLN A 40 -16.77 -4.77 -10.66
N PHE A 41 -15.71 -3.99 -10.56
CA PHE A 41 -15.53 -2.76 -11.32
C PHE A 41 -14.04 -2.53 -11.61
N ASP A 42 -13.73 -1.76 -12.64
CA ASP A 42 -12.34 -1.51 -13.04
C ASP A 42 -11.78 -0.23 -12.41
N GLU A 43 -12.49 0.90 -12.54
CA GLU A 43 -11.99 2.21 -12.09
C GLU A 43 -12.83 2.80 -10.96
N ARG A 44 -14.16 2.82 -11.12
CA ARG A 44 -15.06 3.52 -10.23
C ARG A 44 -16.43 2.83 -10.17
N LEU A 45 -17.01 2.76 -8.98
CA LEU A 45 -18.36 2.28 -8.74
C LEU A 45 -19.07 3.20 -7.76
N GLU A 46 -20.27 3.67 -8.11
CA GLU A 46 -21.12 4.48 -7.27
C GLU A 46 -22.26 3.63 -6.70
N LEU A 47 -22.44 3.70 -5.42
CA LEU A 47 -23.49 2.97 -4.69
C LEU A 47 -24.28 3.92 -3.81
N THR A 48 -25.58 3.63 -3.64
CA THR A 48 -26.41 4.28 -2.64
C THR A 48 -26.90 3.24 -1.64
N VAL A 49 -26.61 3.46 -0.36
CA VAL A 49 -27.05 2.60 0.74
C VAL A 49 -27.85 3.43 1.72
N GLY A 50 -29.16 3.26 1.69
CA GLY A 50 -30.09 4.13 2.43
C GLY A 50 -30.04 5.56 1.87
N ASP A 51 -29.61 6.51 2.69
CA ASP A 51 -29.43 7.92 2.36
C ASP A 51 -27.95 8.30 2.09
N ARG A 52 -27.06 7.31 2.04
CA ARG A 52 -25.63 7.51 1.89
C ARG A 52 -25.15 7.15 0.49
N GLU A 53 -24.39 8.05 -0.08
CA GLU A 53 -23.62 7.82 -1.31
C GLU A 53 -22.24 7.28 -0.94
N LEU A 54 -21.82 6.20 -1.59
CA LEU A 54 -20.49 5.62 -1.50
C LEU A 54 -19.91 5.56 -2.90
N VAL A 55 -18.70 6.05 -3.05
CA VAL A 55 -17.95 5.95 -4.29
C VAL A 55 -16.72 5.10 -4.03
N LEU A 56 -16.67 3.93 -4.66
CA LEU A 56 -15.51 3.05 -4.62
C LEU A 56 -14.62 3.42 -5.80
N ILE A 57 -13.34 3.65 -5.54
CA ILE A 57 -12.36 4.08 -6.54
C ILE A 57 -11.16 3.15 -6.47
N ALA A 58 -10.78 2.56 -7.60
CA ALA A 58 -9.59 1.72 -7.69
C ALA A 58 -8.33 2.55 -7.41
N THR A 59 -7.46 2.05 -6.55
CA THR A 59 -6.19 2.69 -6.18
C THR A 59 -5.07 1.65 -6.16
N PRO A 60 -4.71 1.10 -7.33
CA PRO A 60 -3.69 0.07 -7.43
C PRO A 60 -2.31 0.56 -6.99
N GLY A 61 -1.41 -0.35 -6.64
CA GLY A 61 0.01 -0.07 -6.39
C GLY A 61 0.38 0.25 -4.93
N GLY A 62 -0.58 0.62 -4.10
CA GLY A 62 -0.34 0.91 -2.68
C GLY A 62 -0.23 -0.34 -1.83
N GLU A 63 -1.31 -1.10 -1.69
CA GLU A 63 -1.32 -2.37 -0.95
C GLU A 63 -1.30 -3.57 -1.91
N THR A 64 -2.24 -3.61 -2.85
CA THR A 64 -2.37 -4.63 -3.90
C THR A 64 -2.77 -3.97 -5.22
N PHE A 65 -2.82 -4.73 -6.31
CA PHE A 65 -3.27 -4.24 -7.60
C PHE A 65 -4.80 -4.09 -7.69
N ASP A 66 -5.53 -4.76 -6.82
CA ASP A 66 -6.99 -4.68 -6.68
C ASP A 66 -7.43 -3.81 -5.50
N ALA A 67 -6.51 -3.02 -4.93
CA ALA A 67 -6.82 -2.09 -3.86
C ALA A 67 -7.81 -1.01 -4.32
N LEU A 68 -8.66 -0.60 -3.39
CA LEU A 68 -9.62 0.47 -3.59
C LEU A 68 -9.75 1.36 -2.35
N VAL A 69 -10.25 2.56 -2.55
CA VAL A 69 -10.69 3.45 -1.47
C VAL A 69 -12.18 3.66 -1.54
N VAL A 70 -12.79 4.00 -0.41
CA VAL A 70 -14.23 4.33 -0.35
C VAL A 70 -14.38 5.80 0.02
N TRP A 71 -14.95 6.57 -0.88
CA TRP A 71 -15.24 7.98 -0.71
C TRP A 71 -16.69 8.21 -0.28
N LEU A 72 -16.89 8.99 0.76
CA LEU A 72 -18.19 9.43 1.28
C LEU A 72 -18.36 10.92 1.01
N PRO A 73 -18.97 11.34 -0.13
CA PRO A 73 -18.97 12.73 -0.56
C PRO A 73 -19.70 13.66 0.41
N GLN A 74 -20.82 13.21 1.03
CA GLN A 74 -21.62 14.05 1.94
C GLN A 74 -20.83 14.49 3.19
N THR A 75 -19.87 13.70 3.64
CA THR A 75 -19.04 13.99 4.83
C THR A 75 -17.60 14.27 4.50
N ARG A 76 -17.24 14.27 3.20
CA ARG A 76 -15.85 14.42 2.73
C ARG A 76 -14.89 13.49 3.47
N THR A 77 -15.35 12.26 3.72
CA THR A 77 -14.57 11.23 4.42
C THR A 77 -14.09 10.18 3.43
N LEU A 78 -12.80 9.87 3.47
CA LEU A 78 -12.18 8.82 2.67
C LEU A 78 -11.71 7.68 3.57
N LEU A 79 -12.14 6.47 3.25
CA LEU A 79 -11.62 5.25 3.85
C LEU A 79 -10.56 4.71 2.89
N SER A 80 -9.29 4.88 3.24
CA SER A 80 -8.17 4.51 2.37
C SER A 80 -7.61 3.11 2.64
N GLY A 81 -8.06 2.44 3.69
CA GLY A 81 -7.45 1.18 4.09
C GLY A 81 -5.94 1.34 4.25
N ASN A 82 -5.17 0.43 3.65
CA ASN A 82 -3.72 0.43 3.73
C ASN A 82 -3.03 1.14 2.54
N LEU A 83 -3.76 1.92 1.73
CA LEU A 83 -3.16 2.62 0.58
C LEU A 83 -1.91 3.41 1.00
N THR A 84 -2.00 4.16 2.07
CA THR A 84 -0.90 4.98 2.61
C THR A 84 -0.03 4.24 3.63
N GLY A 85 -0.19 2.92 3.73
CA GLY A 85 0.46 2.11 4.75
C GLY A 85 -0.13 2.34 6.16
N PRO A 86 0.42 1.69 7.19
CA PRO A 86 -0.04 1.89 8.57
C PRO A 86 0.37 3.22 9.17
N LEU A 87 1.43 3.86 8.65
CA LEU A 87 1.89 5.18 9.09
C LEU A 87 1.71 6.18 7.95
N PHE A 88 0.66 6.97 8.04
CA PHE A 88 0.40 8.06 7.11
C PHE A 88 1.52 9.12 7.19
N GLY A 89 1.89 9.68 6.04
CA GLY A 89 2.97 10.67 5.95
C GLY A 89 4.39 10.07 5.96
N HIS A 90 4.54 8.74 5.95
CA HIS A 90 5.84 8.09 5.88
C HIS A 90 6.07 7.37 4.54
N VAL A 91 7.34 7.02 4.28
CA VAL A 91 7.72 6.22 3.10
C VAL A 91 6.93 4.89 3.10
N PRO A 92 6.22 4.56 2.01
CA PRO A 92 5.49 3.30 1.91
C PRO A 92 6.44 2.12 1.80
N ASN A 93 5.95 0.94 2.11
CA ASN A 93 6.67 -0.31 1.86
C ASN A 93 6.19 -0.94 0.55
N LEU A 94 6.99 -0.85 -0.50
CA LEU A 94 6.70 -1.48 -1.79
C LEU A 94 7.11 -2.95 -1.85
N VAL A 95 7.93 -3.41 -0.90
CA VAL A 95 8.31 -4.81 -0.77
C VAL A 95 7.28 -5.55 0.06
N THR A 96 6.77 -6.67 -0.44
CA THR A 96 5.93 -7.56 0.35
C THR A 96 6.66 -8.83 0.71
N ILE A 97 6.62 -9.21 2.00
CA ILE A 97 7.21 -10.44 2.51
C ILE A 97 6.26 -11.65 2.38
N ARG A 98 5.01 -11.41 1.96
CA ARG A 98 3.97 -12.45 1.84
C ARG A 98 4.02 -13.23 0.52
N GLY A 99 4.97 -12.89 -0.36
CA GLY A 99 5.13 -13.54 -1.66
C GLY A 99 4.28 -12.95 -2.78
N ASP A 100 3.57 -11.89 -2.51
CA ASP A 100 2.84 -11.13 -3.52
C ASP A 100 3.83 -10.42 -4.46
N ARG A 101 3.32 -9.98 -5.61
CA ARG A 101 4.08 -9.12 -6.51
C ARG A 101 4.46 -7.83 -5.79
N TYR A 102 5.65 -7.28 -6.05
CA TYR A 102 6.03 -5.98 -5.55
C TYR A 102 5.05 -4.92 -6.03
N ARG A 103 4.79 -3.95 -5.15
CA ARG A 103 4.00 -2.77 -5.46
C ARG A 103 4.76 -1.89 -6.42
N ASP A 104 4.05 -1.21 -7.28
CA ASP A 104 4.64 -0.33 -8.29
C ASP A 104 4.66 1.12 -7.80
N ALA A 105 5.85 1.76 -7.86
CA ALA A 105 6.04 3.10 -7.34
C ALA A 105 5.25 4.16 -8.11
N LEU A 106 5.18 4.06 -9.44
CA LEU A 106 4.48 5.05 -10.27
C LEU A 106 2.97 4.90 -10.10
N THR A 107 2.45 3.69 -10.16
CA THR A 107 1.04 3.40 -9.92
C THR A 107 0.60 3.83 -8.51
N TYR A 108 1.48 3.67 -7.51
CA TYR A 108 1.24 4.18 -6.17
C TYR A 108 1.12 5.71 -6.13
N ILE A 109 2.02 6.42 -6.80
CA ILE A 109 1.99 7.89 -6.90
C ILE A 109 0.69 8.37 -7.57
N ASP A 110 0.27 7.70 -8.65
CA ASP A 110 -0.98 8.02 -9.35
C ASP A 110 -2.20 7.78 -8.44
N SER A 111 -2.20 6.71 -7.66
CA SER A 111 -3.26 6.44 -6.69
C SER A 111 -3.32 7.47 -5.54
N LEU A 112 -2.18 7.98 -5.11
CA LEU A 112 -2.13 9.10 -4.16
C LEU A 112 -2.69 10.41 -4.76
N GLU A 113 -2.48 10.65 -6.07
CA GLU A 113 -3.06 11.82 -6.75
C GLU A 113 -4.59 11.78 -6.70
N ILE A 114 -5.21 10.62 -6.92
CA ILE A 114 -6.66 10.44 -6.78
C ILE A 114 -7.13 10.89 -5.38
N VAL A 115 -6.43 10.48 -4.33
CA VAL A 115 -6.77 10.87 -2.95
C VAL A 115 -6.61 12.37 -2.74
N LYS A 116 -5.55 12.96 -3.27
CA LYS A 116 -5.27 14.40 -3.16
C LYS A 116 -6.36 15.24 -3.86
N GLU A 117 -6.79 14.82 -5.07
CA GLU A 117 -7.85 15.48 -5.84
C GLU A 117 -9.21 15.45 -5.15
N LEU A 118 -9.54 14.37 -4.43
CA LEU A 118 -10.78 14.27 -3.66
C LEU A 118 -10.83 15.28 -2.50
N ARG A 119 -9.69 15.78 -2.04
CA ARG A 119 -9.61 16.77 -0.94
C ARG A 119 -10.41 16.34 0.30
N PRO A 120 -10.18 15.13 0.85
CA PRO A 120 -10.93 14.68 2.01
C PRO A 120 -10.66 15.57 3.23
N GLU A 121 -11.74 15.90 3.99
CA GLU A 121 -11.63 16.56 5.28
C GLU A 121 -11.20 15.57 6.38
N ARG A 122 -11.50 14.28 6.15
CA ARG A 122 -11.19 13.18 7.06
C ARG A 122 -10.69 11.99 6.28
N LEU A 123 -9.53 11.45 6.69
CA LEU A 123 -8.94 10.23 6.16
C LEU A 123 -8.96 9.14 7.23
N LEU A 124 -9.61 8.02 6.92
CA LEU A 124 -9.65 6.82 7.75
C LEU A 124 -8.73 5.77 7.10
N THR A 125 -7.58 5.56 7.70
CA THR A 125 -6.64 4.51 7.28
C THR A 125 -7.05 3.17 7.90
N GLY A 126 -6.39 2.08 7.49
CA GLY A 126 -6.59 0.78 8.12
C GLY A 126 -6.06 0.68 9.56
N HIS A 127 -5.33 1.70 10.03
CA HIS A 127 -4.64 1.74 11.31
C HIS A 127 -4.73 3.12 11.96
N PHE A 128 -4.61 3.16 13.30
CA PHE A 128 -4.56 4.36 14.13
C PHE A 128 -5.79 5.27 14.04
N ASP A 129 -5.68 6.46 14.60
CA ASP A 129 -6.75 7.45 14.65
C ASP A 129 -7.01 8.10 13.28
N PRO A 130 -8.22 8.62 13.05
CA PRO A 130 -8.52 9.41 11.86
C PRO A 130 -7.59 10.61 11.70
N ILE A 131 -7.23 10.92 10.46
CA ILE A 131 -6.47 12.11 10.11
C ILE A 131 -7.46 13.17 9.64
N GLU A 132 -7.37 14.35 10.24
CA GLU A 132 -8.30 15.46 10.01
C GLU A 132 -7.59 16.63 9.31
N GLY A 133 -8.32 17.32 8.45
CA GLY A 133 -7.91 18.55 7.78
C GLY A 133 -7.44 18.33 6.34
N ALA A 134 -8.22 18.88 5.38
CA ALA A 134 -7.98 18.67 3.95
C ALA A 134 -6.61 19.20 3.49
N ASP A 135 -6.17 20.34 4.01
CA ASP A 135 -4.86 20.89 3.64
C ASP A 135 -3.73 20.04 4.17
N ARG A 136 -3.78 19.64 5.43
CA ARG A 136 -2.80 18.73 6.02
C ARG A 136 -2.71 17.41 5.26
N ILE A 137 -3.85 16.80 4.94
CA ILE A 137 -3.88 15.53 4.20
C ILE A 137 -3.25 15.70 2.82
N ALA A 138 -3.58 16.79 2.12
CA ALA A 138 -3.03 17.06 0.80
C ALA A 138 -1.51 17.32 0.83
N GLU A 139 -1.03 18.09 1.80
CA GLU A 139 0.40 18.38 1.99
C GLU A 139 1.21 17.12 2.30
N GLU A 140 0.74 16.28 3.21
CA GLU A 140 1.42 15.02 3.54
C GLU A 140 1.41 14.03 2.36
N ILE A 141 0.32 13.95 1.58
CA ILE A 141 0.28 13.13 0.34
C ILE A 141 1.28 13.66 -0.69
N GLU A 142 1.32 14.97 -0.91
CA GLU A 142 2.27 15.58 -1.84
C GLU A 142 3.72 15.27 -1.45
N ALA A 143 4.04 15.37 -0.16
CA ALA A 143 5.37 15.03 0.34
C ALA A 143 5.72 13.55 0.10
N MET A 144 4.77 12.63 0.35
CA MET A 144 4.93 11.20 0.06
C MET A 144 5.17 10.95 -1.44
N GLN A 145 4.41 11.61 -2.32
CA GLN A 145 4.56 11.49 -3.77
C GLN A 145 5.95 11.97 -4.21
N GLN A 146 6.40 13.11 -3.72
CA GLN A 146 7.72 13.67 -4.05
C GLN A 146 8.86 12.76 -3.58
N ALA A 147 8.79 12.25 -2.36
CA ALA A 147 9.78 11.32 -1.83
C ALA A 147 9.85 10.03 -2.69
N MET A 148 8.69 9.45 -3.02
CA MET A 148 8.64 8.23 -3.82
C MET A 148 9.09 8.46 -5.26
N ARG A 149 8.75 9.61 -5.87
CA ARG A 149 9.23 9.99 -7.20
C ARG A 149 10.76 10.10 -7.21
N TRP A 150 11.33 10.74 -6.19
CA TRP A 150 12.77 10.82 -6.04
C TRP A 150 13.45 9.45 -5.97
N VAL A 151 12.94 8.55 -5.13
CA VAL A 151 13.49 7.19 -5.00
C VAL A 151 13.40 6.43 -6.31
N HIS A 152 12.25 6.52 -6.99
CA HIS A 152 12.04 5.90 -8.29
C HIS A 152 13.06 6.41 -9.31
N ASP A 153 13.13 7.72 -9.52
CA ASP A 153 13.95 8.32 -10.56
C ASP A 153 15.45 8.06 -10.31
N ARG A 154 15.93 8.18 -9.06
CA ARG A 154 17.33 7.84 -8.72
C ARG A 154 17.64 6.37 -8.93
N THR A 155 16.69 5.47 -8.66
CA THR A 155 16.88 4.05 -8.93
C THR A 155 17.00 3.78 -10.43
N VAL A 156 16.09 4.33 -11.22
CA VAL A 156 16.10 4.16 -12.69
C VAL A 156 17.32 4.78 -13.32
N ASP A 157 17.75 5.97 -12.89
CA ASP A 157 18.99 6.59 -13.36
C ASP A 157 20.21 5.71 -13.10
N GLY A 158 20.31 5.14 -11.90
CA GLY A 158 21.42 4.23 -11.58
C GLY A 158 21.36 2.92 -12.37
N MET A 159 20.17 2.37 -12.59
CA MET A 159 19.97 1.21 -13.48
C MET A 159 20.47 1.51 -14.89
N ASN A 160 20.12 2.66 -15.44
CA ASN A 160 20.55 3.12 -16.76
C ASN A 160 22.08 3.36 -16.82
N ALA A 161 22.69 3.72 -15.70
CA ALA A 161 24.14 3.84 -15.56
C ALA A 161 24.87 2.49 -15.38
N GLY A 162 24.13 1.38 -15.26
CA GLY A 162 24.68 0.03 -15.07
C GLY A 162 25.07 -0.30 -13.63
N GLU A 163 24.57 0.46 -12.66
CA GLU A 163 24.79 0.16 -11.24
C GLU A 163 23.97 -1.06 -10.81
N ASP A 164 24.51 -1.91 -9.95
CA ASP A 164 23.79 -3.07 -9.40
C ASP A 164 22.84 -2.66 -8.27
N VAL A 165 21.84 -3.51 -8.02
CA VAL A 165 20.82 -3.26 -7.02
C VAL A 165 21.38 -3.04 -5.60
N TRP A 166 22.43 -3.76 -5.22
CA TRP A 166 23.04 -3.65 -3.90
C TRP A 166 23.74 -2.31 -3.70
N THR A 167 24.35 -1.81 -4.78
CA THR A 167 24.95 -0.47 -4.80
C THR A 167 23.86 0.58 -4.65
N LEU A 168 22.79 0.52 -5.44
CA LEU A 168 21.69 1.47 -5.37
C LEU A 168 20.99 1.45 -4.00
N MET A 169 20.76 0.28 -3.41
CA MET A 169 20.22 0.17 -2.04
C MET A 169 21.08 0.86 -0.98
N ARG A 170 22.41 0.97 -1.21
CA ARG A 170 23.32 1.66 -0.29
C ARG A 170 23.48 3.14 -0.58
N THR A 171 23.30 3.58 -1.81
CA THR A 171 23.65 4.95 -2.25
C THR A 171 22.43 5.85 -2.43
N VAL A 172 21.29 5.32 -2.86
CA VAL A 172 20.07 6.12 -2.99
C VAL A 172 19.58 6.55 -1.60
N ARG A 173 19.43 7.86 -1.43
CA ARG A 173 18.91 8.47 -0.20
C ARG A 173 17.90 9.54 -0.56
N VAL A 174 16.85 9.63 0.19
CA VAL A 174 15.94 10.77 0.14
C VAL A 174 16.65 11.98 0.77
N PRO A 175 16.72 13.12 0.07
CA PRO A 175 17.35 14.31 0.65
C PRO A 175 16.48 14.90 1.77
N ASP A 176 17.11 15.61 2.73
CA ASP A 176 16.45 16.12 3.95
C ASP A 176 15.16 16.90 3.67
N HIS A 177 15.10 17.67 2.58
CA HIS A 177 13.91 18.45 2.23
C HIS A 177 12.75 17.63 1.65
N LEU A 178 12.95 16.37 1.32
CA LEU A 178 11.94 15.40 0.88
C LEU A 178 11.76 14.25 1.89
N ASP A 179 12.46 14.30 3.02
CA ASP A 179 12.38 13.21 4.01
C ASP A 179 11.02 13.24 4.73
N VAL A 180 10.27 12.17 4.54
CA VAL A 180 8.97 11.94 5.19
C VAL A 180 9.07 10.89 6.31
N GLY A 181 10.27 10.41 6.61
CA GLY A 181 10.52 9.37 7.60
C GLY A 181 10.31 7.95 7.10
N GLU A 182 10.97 7.00 7.75
CA GLU A 182 10.99 5.57 7.40
C GLU A 182 10.41 4.70 8.52
N GLY A 183 9.28 5.12 9.08
CA GLY A 183 8.67 4.39 10.20
C GLY A 183 8.03 3.05 9.83
N TYR A 184 7.74 2.82 8.54
CA TYR A 184 7.16 1.58 8.03
C TYR A 184 7.94 0.99 6.86
N GLY A 185 8.06 1.72 5.74
CA GLY A 185 8.93 1.35 4.63
C GLY A 185 10.31 1.94 4.80
N THR A 186 11.26 1.49 3.98
CA THR A 186 12.60 2.09 3.92
C THR A 186 13.01 2.32 2.48
N THR A 187 13.79 3.36 2.24
CA THR A 187 14.34 3.68 0.91
C THR A 187 15.06 2.49 0.28
N PRO A 188 15.96 1.76 0.96
CA PRO A 188 16.61 0.59 0.37
C PRO A 188 15.64 -0.50 -0.10
N TRP A 189 14.57 -0.76 0.63
CA TRP A 189 13.57 -1.74 0.24
C TRP A 189 12.81 -1.30 -1.00
N ASN A 190 12.45 -0.03 -1.07
CA ASN A 190 11.76 0.53 -2.22
C ASN A 190 12.64 0.56 -3.46
N VAL A 191 13.94 0.88 -3.33
CA VAL A 191 14.94 0.74 -4.41
C VAL A 191 14.94 -0.67 -4.97
N ARG A 192 14.96 -1.69 -4.11
CA ARG A 192 14.90 -3.08 -4.54
C ARG A 192 13.59 -3.40 -5.26
N ALA A 193 12.46 -2.96 -4.72
CA ALA A 193 11.15 -3.20 -5.33
C ALA A 193 11.06 -2.56 -6.73
N ILE A 194 11.53 -1.33 -6.87
CA ILE A 194 11.60 -0.63 -8.15
C ILE A 194 12.50 -1.39 -9.12
N TRP A 195 13.74 -1.71 -8.72
CA TRP A 195 14.66 -2.49 -9.54
C TRP A 195 14.04 -3.78 -10.09
N GLU A 196 13.35 -4.54 -9.24
CA GLU A 196 12.80 -5.83 -9.62
C GLU A 196 11.47 -5.73 -10.40
N ASN A 197 10.88 -4.53 -10.53
CA ASN A 197 9.70 -4.28 -11.36
C ASN A 197 10.06 -3.98 -12.82
N TYR A 198 11.29 -3.55 -13.11
CA TYR A 198 11.82 -3.34 -14.45
C TYR A 198 12.59 -4.55 -14.96
#